data_3148171edefa57d20d9e7cf4ea2ea8b7
#
_entry.id   3148171edefa57d20d9e7cf4ea2ea8b7
#
_cell.length_a   1.000
_cell.length_b   1.000
_cell.length_c   1.000
_cell.angle_alpha   90.00
_cell.angle_beta   90.00
_cell.angle_gamma   90.00
#
_symmetry.space_group_name_H-M   'P 1'
#
loop_
_entity.id
_entity.type
_entity.pdbx_description
1 polymer ?
#
loop_
_entity_poly.entity_id
_entity_poly.type
_entity_poly.pdbx_seq_one_letter_code
_entity_poly.pdbx_strand_id
1 'polypeptide(L)'
;MNQTSETPLLPGMKPVLELLRTDPQRIDLVFCKKGLRTRDAQDVQQLCRQSGVRFSLVDQAALDRLCREAAQQNGNDAAPLNHQGVVARLTATDFRDLADVLQAAAEAPLPLVVALDQVQDPGNVGTLCRTLYALGGAGVILPRHNSAYLGPAAHRAAAGALERLPVARVTNLA
;
A
#
# COMPACT_ATOMS: atom_id res chain seq x y z
N MET A 1 -12.53 20.50 -4.27
CA MET A 1 -12.30 19.45 -5.27
C MET A 1 -12.31 18.11 -4.54
N ASN A 2 -13.40 17.34 -4.70
CA ASN A 2 -13.55 16.02 -4.09
C ASN A 2 -12.60 15.04 -4.80
N GLN A 3 -11.45 14.78 -4.23
CA GLN A 3 -10.69 13.57 -4.57
C GLN A 3 -11.41 12.41 -3.89
N THR A 4 -12.25 11.73 -4.63
CA THR A 4 -12.80 10.43 -4.27
C THR A 4 -11.59 9.52 -4.06
N SER A 5 -11.40 9.10 -2.81
CA SER A 5 -10.22 8.32 -2.40
C SER A 5 -10.34 6.89 -2.92
N GLU A 6 -9.87 6.69 -4.13
CA GLU A 6 -9.86 5.41 -4.82
C GLU A 6 -8.69 4.57 -4.36
N THR A 7 -8.93 3.27 -4.20
CA THR A 7 -7.83 2.31 -4.00
C THR A 7 -7.25 1.97 -5.38
N PRO A 8 -6.05 2.46 -5.75
CA PRO A 8 -5.54 2.24 -7.08
C PRO A 8 -5.18 0.77 -7.27
N LEU A 9 -5.82 0.13 -8.27
CA LEU A 9 -5.56 -1.25 -8.68
C LEU A 9 -4.87 -1.29 -10.03
N LEU A 10 -3.90 -2.18 -10.16
CA LEU A 10 -3.20 -2.49 -11.40
C LEU A 10 -3.54 -3.94 -11.80
N PRO A 11 -4.49 -4.17 -12.73
CA PRO A 11 -4.82 -5.49 -13.21
C PRO A 11 -3.89 -5.96 -14.32
N GLY A 12 -3.68 -7.26 -14.40
CA GLY A 12 -2.97 -7.91 -15.48
C GLY A 12 -1.57 -8.42 -15.12
N MET A 13 -1.22 -9.55 -15.72
CA MET A 13 0.04 -10.25 -15.45
C MET A 13 1.27 -9.42 -15.81
N LYS A 14 1.33 -8.90 -17.04
CA LYS A 14 2.49 -8.15 -17.54
C LYS A 14 2.72 -6.83 -16.80
N PRO A 15 1.69 -5.97 -16.60
CA PRO A 15 1.85 -4.74 -15.82
C PRO A 15 2.35 -4.98 -14.39
N VAL A 16 1.84 -6.02 -13.73
CA VAL A 16 2.26 -6.34 -12.36
C VAL A 16 3.69 -6.85 -12.33
N LEU A 17 4.10 -7.71 -13.27
CA LEU A 17 5.50 -8.17 -13.39
C LEU A 17 6.46 -7.00 -13.64
N GLU A 18 6.09 -6.09 -14.52
CA GLU A 18 6.91 -4.91 -14.83
C GLU A 18 7.09 -4.04 -13.59
N LEU A 19 6.00 -3.72 -12.88
CA LEU A 19 6.07 -2.90 -11.68
C LEU A 19 6.84 -3.58 -10.54
N LEU A 20 6.71 -4.90 -10.38
CA LEU A 20 7.52 -5.65 -9.41
C LEU A 20 9.02 -5.60 -9.69
N ARG A 21 9.42 -5.45 -10.97
CA ARG A 21 10.84 -5.35 -11.37
C ARG A 21 11.38 -3.93 -11.27
N THR A 22 10.57 -2.93 -11.56
CA THR A 22 11.00 -1.53 -11.66
C THR A 22 10.83 -0.77 -10.35
N ASP A 23 9.67 -0.90 -9.70
CA ASP A 23 9.34 -0.17 -8.48
C ASP A 23 8.37 -0.96 -7.58
N PRO A 24 8.87 -2.01 -6.90
CA PRO A 24 8.05 -2.86 -6.04
C PRO A 24 7.49 -2.12 -4.81
N GLN A 25 8.07 -0.97 -4.46
CA GLN A 25 7.63 -0.17 -3.31
C GLN A 25 6.24 0.44 -3.52
N ARG A 26 5.85 0.67 -4.77
CA ARG A 26 4.52 1.14 -5.13
C ARG A 26 3.44 0.08 -4.99
N ILE A 27 3.79 -1.17 -4.73
CA ILE A 27 2.84 -2.26 -4.55
C ILE A 27 2.64 -2.52 -3.06
N ASP A 28 1.39 -2.43 -2.60
CA ASP A 28 1.02 -2.81 -1.25
C ASP A 28 0.74 -4.32 -1.12
N LEU A 29 -0.01 -4.88 -2.06
CA LEU A 29 -0.42 -6.29 -2.04
C LEU A 29 -0.71 -6.79 -3.46
N VAL A 30 -0.22 -7.99 -3.77
CA VAL A 30 -0.57 -8.69 -5.03
C VAL A 30 -1.59 -9.78 -4.73
N PHE A 31 -2.70 -9.76 -5.44
CA PHE A 31 -3.71 -10.83 -5.44
C PHE A 31 -3.45 -11.76 -6.63
N CYS A 32 -3.24 -13.04 -6.37
CA CYS A 32 -3.04 -14.07 -7.38
C CYS A 32 -4.16 -15.10 -7.31
N LYS A 33 -4.65 -15.53 -8.46
CA LYS A 33 -5.64 -16.62 -8.55
C LYS A 33 -5.07 -17.92 -8.00
N LYS A 34 -5.80 -18.60 -7.14
CA LYS A 34 -5.47 -19.95 -6.67
C LYS A 34 -5.36 -20.92 -7.86
N GLY A 35 -4.36 -21.77 -7.85
CA GLY A 35 -4.18 -22.80 -8.87
C GLY A 35 -3.65 -22.30 -10.23
N LEU A 36 -3.28 -21.03 -10.36
CA LEU A 36 -2.63 -20.52 -11.57
C LEU A 36 -1.19 -21.04 -11.64
N ARG A 37 -0.92 -21.93 -12.60
CA ARG A 37 0.38 -22.64 -12.75
C ARG A 37 1.19 -22.16 -13.94
N THR A 38 0.97 -20.95 -14.42
CA THR A 38 1.77 -20.38 -15.50
C THR A 38 3.15 -19.96 -14.99
N ARG A 39 4.13 -19.93 -15.89
CA ARG A 39 5.49 -19.44 -15.57
C ARG A 39 5.45 -18.01 -15.01
N ASP A 40 4.70 -17.15 -15.65
CA ASP A 40 4.56 -15.76 -15.23
C ASP A 40 3.97 -15.62 -13.81
N ALA A 41 3.02 -16.49 -13.43
CA ALA A 41 2.47 -16.50 -12.08
C ALA A 41 3.50 -16.93 -11.01
N GLN A 42 4.39 -17.86 -11.37
CA GLN A 42 5.50 -18.25 -10.52
C GLN A 42 6.51 -17.10 -10.38
N ASP A 43 6.82 -16.41 -11.48
CA ASP A 43 7.70 -15.24 -11.49
C ASP A 43 7.13 -14.11 -10.61
N VAL A 44 5.83 -13.83 -10.66
CA VAL A 44 5.16 -12.87 -9.77
C VAL A 44 5.37 -13.25 -8.30
N GLN A 45 5.11 -14.50 -7.94
CA GLN A 45 5.27 -14.95 -6.55
C GLN A 45 6.74 -14.89 -6.08
N GLN A 46 7.67 -15.24 -6.96
CA GLN A 46 9.11 -15.17 -6.67
C GLN A 46 9.56 -13.73 -6.46
N LEU A 47 9.18 -12.81 -7.37
CA LEU A 47 9.49 -11.39 -7.26
C LEU A 47 8.88 -10.77 -5.99
N CYS A 48 7.63 -11.11 -5.65
CA CYS A 48 7.03 -10.65 -4.40
C CYS A 48 7.86 -11.06 -3.17
N ARG A 49 8.35 -12.31 -3.12
CA ARG A 49 9.21 -12.79 -2.02
C ARG A 49 10.55 -12.06 -1.97
N GLN A 50 11.18 -11.83 -3.13
CA GLN A 50 12.48 -11.15 -3.23
C GLN A 50 12.39 -9.68 -2.81
N SER A 51 11.29 -9.00 -3.20
CA SER A 51 11.06 -7.57 -2.92
C SER A 51 10.36 -7.32 -1.59
N GLY A 52 9.98 -8.38 -0.83
CA GLY A 52 9.21 -8.24 0.40
C GLY A 52 7.78 -7.73 0.18
N VAL A 53 7.25 -7.80 -1.05
CA VAL A 53 5.87 -7.44 -1.37
C VAL A 53 4.94 -8.56 -0.92
N ARG A 54 3.87 -8.20 -0.20
CA ARG A 54 2.85 -9.17 0.23
C ARG A 54 2.10 -9.72 -0.97
N PHE A 55 1.76 -11.00 -0.94
CA PHE A 55 0.81 -11.56 -1.90
C PHE A 55 -0.22 -12.46 -1.22
N SER A 56 -1.40 -12.55 -1.81
CA SER A 56 -2.53 -13.36 -1.34
C SER A 56 -3.07 -14.22 -2.47
N LEU A 57 -3.34 -15.48 -2.15
CA LEU A 57 -3.99 -16.40 -3.10
C LEU A 57 -5.50 -16.33 -2.91
N VAL A 58 -6.23 -15.92 -3.94
CA VAL A 58 -7.67 -15.71 -3.93
C VAL A 58 -8.35 -16.51 -5.04
N ASP A 59 -9.66 -16.68 -4.96
CA ASP A 59 -10.44 -17.28 -6.04
C ASP A 59 -10.71 -16.28 -7.18
N GLN A 60 -11.20 -16.80 -8.32
CA GLN A 60 -11.54 -15.99 -9.48
C GLN A 60 -12.60 -14.92 -9.14
N ALA A 61 -13.62 -15.31 -8.37
CA ALA A 61 -14.74 -14.43 -8.03
C ALA A 61 -14.29 -13.23 -7.20
N ALA A 62 -13.30 -13.42 -6.31
CA ALA A 62 -12.71 -12.32 -5.54
C ALA A 62 -11.96 -11.32 -6.44
N LEU A 63 -11.18 -11.80 -7.42
CA LEU A 63 -10.51 -10.92 -8.38
C LEU A 63 -11.50 -10.14 -9.24
N ASP A 64 -12.53 -10.83 -9.75
CA ASP A 64 -13.58 -10.19 -10.55
C ASP A 64 -14.34 -9.11 -9.75
N ARG A 65 -14.56 -9.36 -8.45
CA ARG A 65 -15.18 -8.38 -7.55
C ARG A 65 -14.29 -7.16 -7.34
N LEU A 66 -13.01 -7.37 -7.03
CA LEU A 66 -12.05 -6.27 -6.86
C LEU A 66 -11.97 -5.38 -8.10
N CYS A 67 -11.90 -5.99 -9.29
CA CYS A 67 -11.85 -5.25 -10.55
C CYS A 67 -13.15 -4.48 -10.83
N ARG A 68 -14.32 -5.06 -10.50
CA ARG A 68 -15.61 -4.36 -10.65
C ARG A 68 -15.75 -3.19 -9.70
N GLU A 69 -15.39 -3.36 -8.42
CA GLU A 69 -15.43 -2.28 -7.42
C GLU A 69 -14.53 -1.11 -7.84
N ALA A 70 -13.32 -1.40 -8.36
CA ALA A 70 -12.42 -0.37 -8.86
C ALA A 70 -12.98 0.33 -10.13
N ALA A 71 -13.59 -0.40 -11.05
CA ALA A 71 -14.20 0.19 -12.25
C ALA A 71 -15.37 1.11 -11.90
N GLN A 72 -16.22 0.71 -10.95
CA GLN A 72 -17.34 1.54 -10.48
C GLN A 72 -16.89 2.82 -9.79
N GLN A 73 -15.81 2.76 -8.99
CA GLN A 73 -15.23 3.93 -8.34
C GLN A 73 -14.69 4.95 -9.34
N ASN A 74 -14.17 4.48 -10.48
CA ASN A 74 -13.60 5.34 -11.54
C ASN A 74 -14.66 5.87 -12.53
N GLY A 75 -15.94 5.66 -12.26
CA GLY A 75 -17.02 6.12 -13.14
C GLY A 75 -17.01 5.48 -14.54
N ASN A 76 -16.29 4.37 -14.67
CA ASN A 76 -16.12 3.67 -15.92
C ASN A 76 -17.01 2.43 -15.92
N ASP A 77 -18.21 2.54 -16.47
CA ASP A 77 -19.08 1.37 -16.77
C ASP A 77 -18.51 0.48 -17.88
N ALA A 78 -17.23 0.65 -18.20
CA ALA A 78 -16.53 -0.11 -19.22
C ALA A 78 -16.28 -1.57 -18.77
N ALA A 79 -16.12 -2.43 -19.76
CA ALA A 79 -15.92 -3.87 -19.64
C ALA A 79 -14.98 -4.28 -18.49
N PRO A 80 -15.24 -5.43 -17.85
CA PRO A 80 -14.43 -5.88 -16.72
C PRO A 80 -12.94 -5.92 -17.10
N LEU A 81 -12.11 -5.27 -16.28
CA LEU A 81 -10.66 -5.22 -16.48
C LEU A 81 -10.10 -6.64 -16.59
N ASN A 82 -9.41 -6.93 -17.69
CA ASN A 82 -8.83 -8.26 -17.93
C ASN A 82 -7.61 -8.45 -17.01
N HIS A 83 -7.84 -9.01 -15.82
CA HIS A 83 -6.81 -9.20 -14.81
C HIS A 83 -5.91 -10.43 -15.02
N GLN A 84 -6.23 -11.33 -15.95
CA GLN A 84 -5.43 -12.53 -16.25
C GLN A 84 -5.02 -13.35 -15.01
N GLY A 85 -5.81 -13.31 -13.95
CA GLY A 85 -5.55 -14.00 -12.69
C GLY A 85 -4.60 -13.28 -11.72
N VAL A 86 -4.21 -12.04 -12.00
CA VAL A 86 -3.36 -11.23 -11.11
C VAL A 86 -3.83 -9.78 -11.08
N VAL A 87 -3.87 -9.21 -9.86
CA VAL A 87 -4.17 -7.79 -9.61
C VAL A 87 -3.23 -7.29 -8.52
N ALA A 88 -2.56 -6.17 -8.73
CA ALA A 88 -1.83 -5.49 -7.68
C ALA A 88 -2.65 -4.33 -7.10
N ARG A 89 -2.68 -4.22 -5.78
CA ARG A 89 -3.13 -3.02 -5.07
C ARG A 89 -1.93 -2.12 -4.88
N LEU A 90 -2.03 -0.91 -5.37
CA LEU A 90 -0.95 0.06 -5.25
C LEU A 90 -1.02 0.81 -3.92
N THR A 91 0.10 1.37 -3.51
CA THR A 91 0.16 2.26 -2.35
C THR A 91 -0.55 3.57 -2.67
N ALA A 92 -1.31 4.09 -1.71
CA ALA A 92 -1.89 5.44 -1.79
C ALA A 92 -1.01 6.46 -1.04
N THR A 93 0.02 6.00 -0.35
CA THR A 93 0.97 6.80 0.43
C THR A 93 2.35 6.72 -0.21
N ASP A 94 3.02 7.84 -0.31
CA ASP A 94 4.41 7.92 -0.74
C ASP A 94 5.33 7.59 0.44
N PHE A 95 5.89 6.38 0.44
CA PHE A 95 6.80 5.93 1.49
C PHE A 95 8.20 6.48 1.23
N ARG A 96 8.79 7.04 2.30
CA ARG A 96 10.18 7.51 2.32
C ARG A 96 11.13 6.40 2.79
N ASP A 97 12.40 6.56 2.49
CA ASP A 97 13.42 5.70 3.08
C ASP A 97 13.52 5.94 4.59
N LEU A 98 13.88 4.89 5.33
CA LEU A 98 14.04 4.99 6.79
C LEU A 98 15.04 6.07 7.19
N ALA A 99 16.14 6.19 6.44
CA ALA A 99 17.16 7.20 6.68
C ALA A 99 16.59 8.63 6.60
N ASP A 100 15.73 8.89 5.63
CA ASP A 100 15.09 10.21 5.46
C ASP A 100 14.16 10.54 6.63
N VAL A 101 13.41 9.55 7.13
CA VAL A 101 12.52 9.73 8.29
C VAL A 101 13.34 10.01 9.56
N LEU A 102 14.46 9.31 9.74
CA LEU A 102 15.34 9.54 10.88
C LEU A 102 16.07 10.88 10.79
N GLN A 103 16.46 11.29 9.59
CA GLN A 103 17.06 12.61 9.36
C GLN A 103 16.06 13.74 9.66
N ALA A 104 14.81 13.60 9.20
CA ALA A 104 13.74 14.56 9.49
C ALA A 104 13.51 14.77 10.99
N ALA A 105 13.84 13.78 11.82
CA ALA A 105 13.73 13.90 13.28
C ALA A 105 14.66 14.94 13.88
N ALA A 106 15.81 15.18 13.27
CA ALA A 106 16.76 16.20 13.77
C ALA A 106 16.25 17.63 13.56
N GLU A 107 15.36 17.84 12.59
CA GLU A 107 14.85 19.15 12.21
C GLU A 107 13.41 19.40 12.69
N ALA A 108 12.74 18.37 13.20
CA ALA A 108 11.35 18.44 13.61
C ALA A 108 11.19 19.24 14.94
N PRO A 109 10.10 20.01 15.09
CA PRO A 109 9.79 20.69 16.35
C PRO A 109 9.72 19.73 17.55
N LEU A 110 9.19 18.53 17.34
CA LEU A 110 9.27 17.41 18.27
C LEU A 110 10.08 16.29 17.60
N PRO A 111 11.33 16.01 18.03
CA PRO A 111 12.18 14.98 17.43
C PRO A 111 11.73 13.56 17.81
N LEU A 112 10.48 13.25 17.50
CA LEU A 112 9.82 11.99 17.82
C LEU A 112 9.43 11.25 16.54
N VAL A 113 9.96 10.05 16.38
CA VAL A 113 9.52 9.07 15.37
C VAL A 113 8.76 7.96 16.08
N VAL A 114 7.59 7.61 15.58
CA VAL A 114 6.74 6.57 16.17
C VAL A 114 6.78 5.31 15.30
N ALA A 115 7.21 4.19 15.89
CA ALA A 115 7.12 2.90 15.25
C ALA A 115 5.81 2.20 15.66
N LEU A 116 5.00 1.78 14.68
CA LEU A 116 3.70 1.15 14.91
C LEU A 116 3.80 -0.34 14.62
N ASP A 117 4.03 -1.15 15.66
CA ASP A 117 4.08 -2.59 15.54
C ASP A 117 2.67 -3.19 15.56
N GLN A 118 2.35 -4.00 14.55
CA GLN A 118 1.09 -4.76 14.42
C GLN A 118 -0.21 -3.95 14.50
N VAL A 119 -0.15 -2.64 14.26
CA VAL A 119 -1.36 -1.81 14.17
C VAL A 119 -1.98 -2.01 12.79
N GLN A 120 -3.10 -2.73 12.73
CA GLN A 120 -3.72 -3.17 11.48
C GLN A 120 -4.94 -2.34 11.06
N ASP A 121 -5.52 -1.56 11.96
CA ASP A 121 -6.65 -0.70 11.63
C ASP A 121 -6.19 0.61 10.98
N PRO A 122 -6.64 0.91 9.74
CA PRO A 122 -6.24 2.12 9.03
C PRO A 122 -6.71 3.41 9.71
N GLY A 123 -7.87 3.38 10.36
CA GLY A 123 -8.42 4.53 11.09
C GLY A 123 -7.54 4.91 12.27
N ASN A 124 -7.09 3.91 13.05
CA ASN A 124 -6.18 4.11 14.17
C ASN A 124 -4.84 4.69 13.71
N VAL A 125 -4.25 4.13 12.66
CA VAL A 125 -2.98 4.67 12.11
C VAL A 125 -3.17 6.10 11.62
N GLY A 126 -4.25 6.40 10.89
CA GLY A 126 -4.54 7.76 10.44
C GLY A 126 -4.68 8.75 11.59
N THR A 127 -5.40 8.36 12.65
CA THR A 127 -5.57 9.19 13.86
C THR A 127 -4.25 9.43 14.58
N LEU A 128 -3.41 8.41 14.71
CA LEU A 128 -2.07 8.54 15.29
C LEU A 128 -1.18 9.49 14.47
N CYS A 129 -1.18 9.33 13.14
CA CYS A 129 -0.45 10.24 12.24
C CYS A 129 -0.92 11.68 12.39
N ARG A 130 -2.24 11.91 12.45
CA ARG A 130 -2.81 13.24 12.68
C ARG A 130 -2.36 13.85 14.00
N THR A 131 -2.40 13.09 15.08
CA THR A 131 -1.98 13.54 16.41
C THR A 131 -0.49 13.85 16.42
N LEU A 132 0.34 12.94 15.89
CA LEU A 132 1.79 13.13 15.81
C LEU A 132 2.16 14.39 15.00
N TYR A 133 1.53 14.58 13.85
CA TYR A 133 1.74 15.74 13.01
C TYR A 133 1.34 17.04 13.73
N ALA A 134 0.20 17.07 14.43
CA ALA A 134 -0.27 18.21 15.19
C ALA A 134 0.68 18.60 16.35
N LEU A 135 1.38 17.62 16.91
CA LEU A 135 2.40 17.83 17.95
C LEU A 135 3.77 18.23 17.37
N GLY A 136 3.92 18.30 16.04
CA GLY A 136 5.20 18.60 15.39
C GLY A 136 6.15 17.41 15.34
N GLY A 137 5.65 16.17 15.45
CA GLY A 137 6.46 14.96 15.36
C GLY A 137 7.09 14.76 14.00
N ALA A 138 8.16 13.98 13.95
CA ALA A 138 9.05 13.85 12.81
C ALA A 138 8.61 12.82 11.76
N GLY A 139 7.99 11.72 12.17
CA GLY A 139 7.58 10.68 11.22
C GLY A 139 7.08 9.40 11.86
N VAL A 140 6.66 8.47 10.99
CA VAL A 140 6.13 7.18 11.39
C VAL A 140 6.86 6.06 10.66
N ILE A 141 7.10 4.94 11.35
CA ILE A 141 7.67 3.72 10.80
C ILE A 141 6.65 2.59 10.93
N LEU A 142 6.43 1.85 9.86
CA LEU A 142 5.51 0.71 9.80
C LEU A 142 6.24 -0.54 9.29
N PRO A 143 5.94 -1.73 9.81
CA PRO A 143 6.41 -2.96 9.18
C PRO A 143 5.66 -3.21 7.86
N ARG A 144 6.31 -3.94 6.92
CA ARG A 144 5.67 -4.37 5.67
C ARG A 144 4.55 -5.39 5.89
N HIS A 145 4.67 -6.18 6.94
CA HIS A 145 3.72 -7.24 7.29
C HIS A 145 2.98 -6.88 8.58
N ASN A 146 1.76 -7.38 8.74
CA ASN A 146 0.91 -7.16 9.92
C ASN A 146 0.67 -5.69 10.25
N SER A 147 0.62 -4.83 9.25
CA SER A 147 0.35 -3.40 9.38
C SER A 147 -0.85 -2.97 8.53
N ALA A 148 -1.45 -1.85 8.88
CA ALA A 148 -2.55 -1.26 8.14
C ALA A 148 -2.17 -0.91 6.71
N TYR A 149 -3.14 -1.01 5.81
CA TYR A 149 -3.06 -0.39 4.50
C TYR A 149 -3.30 1.12 4.62
N LEU A 150 -2.31 1.93 4.24
CA LEU A 150 -2.44 3.39 4.25
C LEU A 150 -3.15 3.86 2.98
N GLY A 151 -4.39 3.44 2.85
CA GLY A 151 -5.29 3.81 1.77
C GLY A 151 -6.31 4.85 2.20
N PRO A 152 -7.43 4.94 1.45
CA PRO A 152 -8.45 5.98 1.64
C PRO A 152 -8.97 6.14 3.06
N ALA A 153 -9.13 5.05 3.81
CA ALA A 153 -9.59 5.10 5.20
C ALA A 153 -8.57 5.77 6.13
N ALA A 154 -7.27 5.42 5.98
CA ALA A 154 -6.20 6.05 6.75
C ALA A 154 -6.05 7.53 6.41
N HIS A 155 -6.09 7.89 5.11
CA HIS A 155 -6.02 9.28 4.65
C HIS A 155 -7.18 10.13 5.19
N ARG A 156 -8.41 9.61 5.18
CA ARG A 156 -9.56 10.31 5.81
C ARG A 156 -9.36 10.54 7.30
N ALA A 157 -8.91 9.53 8.04
CA ALA A 157 -8.68 9.64 9.48
C ALA A 157 -7.50 10.57 9.80
N ALA A 158 -6.49 10.60 8.95
CA ALA A 158 -5.32 11.46 9.07
C ALA A 158 -5.58 12.94 8.76
N ALA A 159 -6.69 13.25 8.07
CA ALA A 159 -7.07 14.63 7.72
C ALA A 159 -5.93 15.45 7.11
N GLY A 160 -5.20 14.88 6.14
CA GLY A 160 -4.08 15.50 5.43
C GLY A 160 -2.70 15.33 6.11
N ALA A 161 -2.63 14.76 7.29
CA ALA A 161 -1.34 14.55 7.98
C ALA A 161 -0.44 13.53 7.24
N LEU A 162 -1.01 12.47 6.63
CA LEU A 162 -0.25 11.46 5.88
C LEU A 162 0.41 12.00 4.60
N GLU A 163 -0.01 13.15 4.11
CA GLU A 163 0.58 13.81 2.95
C GLU A 163 1.81 14.65 3.33
N ARG A 164 1.98 14.93 4.62
CA ARG A 164 2.99 15.86 5.14
C ARG A 164 3.97 15.20 6.10
N LEU A 165 3.50 14.21 6.86
CA LEU A 165 4.32 13.47 7.80
C LEU A 165 5.10 12.38 7.07
N PRO A 166 6.44 12.36 7.14
CA PRO A 166 7.24 11.30 6.56
C PRO A 166 6.86 9.93 7.11
N VAL A 167 6.63 8.96 6.23
CA VAL A 167 6.29 7.58 6.61
C VAL A 167 7.27 6.63 5.94
N ALA A 168 7.94 5.80 6.74
CA ALA A 168 8.80 4.75 6.23
C ALA A 168 8.15 3.37 6.42
N ARG A 169 8.49 2.45 5.50
CA ARG A 169 8.07 1.07 5.58
C ARG A 169 9.30 0.15 5.64
N VAL A 170 9.41 -0.61 6.71
CA VAL A 170 10.55 -1.51 6.96
C VAL A 170 10.12 -2.99 6.94
N THR A 171 11.05 -3.89 6.70
CA THR A 171 10.76 -5.33 6.72
C THR A 171 10.55 -5.82 8.15
N ASN A 172 11.33 -5.32 9.09
CA ASN A 172 11.29 -5.68 10.51
C ASN A 172 11.54 -4.42 11.35
N LEU A 173 10.92 -4.34 12.53
CA LEU A 173 11.15 -3.28 13.51
C LEU A 173 12.22 -3.64 14.55
N ALA A 174 12.63 -4.91 14.59
CA ALA A 174 13.70 -5.40 15.46
C ALA A 174 15.07 -5.30 14.82
#